data_cab1960f0bd79677dbce9ea5c12f80f4
#
_entry.id   cab1960f0bd79677dbce9ea5c12f80f4
#
_cell.length_a   1.000
_cell.length_b   1.000
_cell.length_c   1.000
_cell.angle_alpha   90.00
_cell.angle_beta   90.00
_cell.angle_gamma   90.00
#
_symmetry.space_group_name_H-M   'P 1'
#
loop_
_entity.id
_entity.type
_entity.pdbx_description
1 polymer ?
#
loop_
_entity_poly.entity_id
_entity_poly.type
_entity_poly.pdbx_seq_one_letter_code
_entity_poly.pdbx_strand_id
1 'polypeptide(L)'
;MKVAVIGGTGYVGSYITDELIANDITPRLLVRDGSESKVLQPDKCEIVIGDVENDKAVQDTLDGCEAVIYLIAVIREYPNKGLTNERFQFHGSEHVAKIAQKMGVKRFLLMSALGASPDPSGSNYMQAKHLSEQAIKNTNLDWTIIRPSSLFGDPRGGVRPEFC
;
A
#
# COMPACT_ATOMS: atom_id res chain seq x y z
N MET A 1 -5.80 -16.21 -9.86
CA MET A 1 -6.13 -14.84 -9.44
C MET A 1 -4.84 -14.05 -9.26
N LYS A 2 -4.81 -12.79 -9.67
CA LYS A 2 -3.66 -11.90 -9.49
C LYS A 2 -4.07 -10.68 -8.67
N VAL A 3 -3.22 -10.28 -7.71
CA VAL A 3 -3.47 -9.15 -6.79
C VAL A 3 -2.28 -8.20 -6.81
N ALA A 4 -2.54 -6.92 -7.06
CA ALA A 4 -1.55 -5.87 -6.96
C ALA A 4 -1.31 -5.51 -5.49
N VAL A 5 -0.05 -5.39 -5.08
CA VAL A 5 0.32 -5.00 -3.71
C VAL A 5 1.23 -3.78 -3.75
N ILE A 6 0.69 -2.66 -3.30
CA ILE A 6 1.40 -1.39 -3.21
C ILE A 6 1.97 -1.25 -1.79
N GLY A 7 3.29 -1.34 -1.66
CA GLY A 7 3.98 -1.40 -0.38
C GLY A 7 4.31 -2.82 0.08
N GLY A 8 4.39 -3.78 -0.87
CA GLY A 8 4.69 -5.19 -0.61
C GLY A 8 6.08 -5.45 0.01
N THR A 9 7.03 -4.53 -0.17
CA THR A 9 8.38 -4.60 0.45
C THR A 9 8.43 -4.11 1.89
N GLY A 10 7.31 -3.65 2.44
CA GLY A 10 7.20 -3.22 3.83
C GLY A 10 6.93 -4.37 4.79
N TYR A 11 6.92 -4.08 6.10
CA TYR A 11 6.69 -5.05 7.15
C TYR A 11 5.38 -5.85 6.93
N VAL A 12 4.24 -5.17 6.91
CA VAL A 12 2.94 -5.83 6.67
C VAL A 12 2.86 -6.44 5.26
N GLY A 13 3.44 -5.74 4.26
CA GLY A 13 3.44 -6.18 2.87
C GLY A 13 4.09 -7.53 2.67
N SER A 14 5.17 -7.82 3.40
CA SER A 14 5.85 -9.12 3.33
C SER A 14 4.97 -10.28 3.82
N TYR A 15 4.22 -10.08 4.89
CA TYR A 15 3.28 -11.08 5.41
C TYR A 15 2.08 -11.30 4.47
N ILE A 16 1.53 -10.21 3.93
CA ILE A 16 0.44 -10.28 2.95
C ILE A 16 0.90 -10.98 1.67
N THR A 17 2.11 -10.69 1.20
CA THR A 17 2.69 -11.36 0.03
C THR A 17 2.81 -12.87 0.25
N ASP A 18 3.31 -13.30 1.40
CA ASP A 18 3.40 -14.72 1.74
C ASP A 18 2.01 -15.39 1.81
N GLU A 19 1.05 -14.72 2.41
CA GLU A 19 -0.32 -15.25 2.53
C GLU A 19 -0.99 -15.37 1.16
N LEU A 20 -0.79 -14.41 0.26
CA LEU A 20 -1.27 -14.52 -1.12
C LEU A 20 -0.67 -15.74 -1.82
N ILE A 21 0.65 -15.92 -1.72
CA ILE A 21 1.36 -17.07 -2.31
C ILE A 21 0.86 -18.40 -1.73
N ALA A 22 0.65 -18.45 -0.42
CA ALA A 22 0.16 -19.66 0.27
C ALA A 22 -1.26 -20.06 -0.16
N ASN A 23 -2.03 -19.13 -0.70
CA ASN A 23 -3.38 -19.35 -1.21
C ASN A 23 -3.46 -19.40 -2.75
N ASP A 24 -2.35 -19.70 -3.44
CA ASP A 24 -2.27 -19.77 -4.91
C ASP A 24 -2.70 -18.49 -5.63
N ILE A 25 -2.49 -17.35 -4.99
CA ILE A 25 -2.72 -16.01 -5.55
C ILE A 25 -1.38 -15.40 -5.94
N THR A 26 -1.25 -14.98 -7.18
CA THR A 26 -0.02 -14.33 -7.66
C THR A 26 0.04 -12.87 -7.21
N PRO A 27 0.98 -12.49 -6.32
CA PRO A 27 1.17 -11.09 -5.97
C PRO A 27 1.96 -10.39 -7.08
N ARG A 28 1.47 -9.20 -7.50
CA ARG A 28 2.26 -8.28 -8.32
C ARG A 28 2.59 -7.05 -7.49
N LEU A 29 3.88 -6.83 -7.28
CA LEU A 29 4.40 -5.81 -6.39
C LEU A 29 4.86 -4.58 -7.17
N LEU A 30 4.41 -3.39 -6.75
CA LEU A 30 5.07 -2.15 -7.15
C LEU A 30 6.26 -1.92 -6.22
N VAL A 31 7.46 -1.94 -6.77
CA VAL A 31 8.71 -1.87 -6.04
C VAL A 31 9.51 -0.65 -6.52
N ARG A 32 9.94 0.20 -5.59
CA ARG A 32 10.80 1.34 -5.93
C ARG A 32 12.18 0.85 -6.38
N ASP A 33 12.73 1.54 -7.36
CA ASP A 33 14.08 1.31 -7.84
C ASP A 33 15.07 1.21 -6.67
N GLY A 34 15.93 0.19 -6.70
CA GLY A 34 16.90 -0.13 -5.64
C GLY A 34 16.28 -0.78 -4.38
N SER A 35 15.00 -1.18 -4.41
CA SER A 35 14.34 -1.89 -3.30
C SER A 35 14.01 -3.34 -3.61
N GLU A 36 14.44 -3.88 -4.73
CA GLU A 36 14.13 -5.23 -5.23
C GLU A 36 14.60 -6.32 -4.27
N SER A 37 15.77 -6.11 -3.66
CA SER A 37 16.35 -7.05 -2.68
C SER A 37 15.51 -7.22 -1.41
N LYS A 38 14.50 -6.37 -1.20
CA LYS A 38 13.55 -6.47 -0.07
C LYS A 38 12.36 -7.38 -0.34
N VAL A 39 12.20 -7.87 -1.56
CA VAL A 39 11.18 -8.85 -1.90
C VAL A 39 11.64 -10.22 -1.42
N LEU A 40 10.91 -10.82 -0.47
CA LEU A 40 11.36 -12.05 0.20
C LEU A 40 11.24 -13.30 -0.68
N GLN A 41 10.26 -13.37 -1.57
CA GLN A 41 10.04 -14.50 -2.48
C GLN A 41 9.91 -14.00 -3.94
N PRO A 42 11.00 -13.44 -4.53
CA PRO A 42 10.92 -12.79 -5.84
C PRO A 42 10.47 -13.74 -6.96
N ASP A 43 10.85 -15.02 -6.88
CA ASP A 43 10.51 -16.03 -7.89
C ASP A 43 9.00 -16.37 -7.91
N LYS A 44 8.27 -16.00 -6.86
CA LYS A 44 6.81 -16.23 -6.73
C LYS A 44 5.99 -14.96 -6.92
N CYS A 45 6.65 -13.84 -7.20
CA CYS A 45 6.01 -12.54 -7.38
C CYS A 45 6.25 -12.02 -8.79
N GLU A 46 5.30 -11.29 -9.32
CA GLU A 46 5.56 -10.39 -10.44
C GLU A 46 6.01 -9.04 -9.85
N ILE A 47 7.07 -8.45 -10.41
CA ILE A 47 7.65 -7.21 -9.91
C ILE A 47 7.58 -6.15 -11.01
N VAL A 48 7.00 -5.00 -10.68
CA VAL A 48 7.03 -3.79 -11.50
C VAL A 48 7.88 -2.75 -10.79
N ILE A 49 8.93 -2.26 -11.46
CA ILE A 49 9.79 -1.22 -10.90
C ILE A 49 9.20 0.15 -11.18
N GLY A 50 9.01 0.93 -10.13
CA GLY A 50 8.49 2.29 -10.24
C GLY A 50 8.00 2.85 -8.91
N ASP A 51 7.46 4.05 -8.98
CA ASP A 51 6.90 4.76 -7.84
C ASP A 51 5.38 4.86 -7.96
N VAL A 52 4.71 5.00 -6.83
CA VAL A 52 3.24 5.15 -6.73
C VAL A 52 2.70 6.41 -7.42
N GLU A 53 3.55 7.38 -7.69
CA GLU A 53 3.19 8.61 -8.39
C GLU A 53 3.37 8.51 -9.92
N ASN A 54 3.92 7.41 -10.41
CA ASN A 54 4.11 7.19 -11.85
C ASN A 54 2.92 6.43 -12.43
N ASP A 55 2.13 7.10 -13.26
CA ASP A 55 0.93 6.54 -13.90
C ASP A 55 1.22 5.20 -14.58
N LYS A 56 2.30 5.14 -15.37
CA LYS A 56 2.64 3.94 -16.15
C LYS A 56 2.99 2.77 -15.22
N ALA A 57 3.80 3.01 -14.20
CA ALA A 57 4.18 1.97 -13.26
C ALA A 57 2.96 1.45 -12.47
N VAL A 58 2.05 2.34 -12.07
CA VAL A 58 0.79 1.94 -11.42
C VAL A 58 -0.08 1.15 -12.38
N GLN A 59 -0.26 1.60 -13.63
CA GLN A 59 -1.02 0.88 -14.65
C GLN A 59 -0.45 -0.52 -14.89
N ASP A 60 0.87 -0.64 -15.10
CA ASP A 60 1.54 -1.92 -15.31
C ASP A 60 1.38 -2.86 -14.09
N THR A 61 1.38 -2.28 -12.89
CA THR A 61 1.15 -3.06 -11.66
C THR A 61 -0.30 -3.57 -11.57
N LEU A 62 -1.27 -2.78 -12.03
CA LEU A 62 -2.70 -3.13 -11.96
C LEU A 62 -3.18 -3.99 -13.14
N ASP A 63 -2.42 -4.07 -14.22
CA ASP A 63 -2.84 -4.75 -15.45
C ASP A 63 -3.16 -6.24 -15.20
N GLY A 64 -4.40 -6.64 -15.52
CA GLY A 64 -4.89 -7.99 -15.29
C GLY A 64 -5.04 -8.41 -13.82
N CYS A 65 -4.93 -7.47 -12.88
CA CYS A 65 -5.20 -7.75 -11.48
C CYS A 65 -6.69 -7.63 -11.15
N GLU A 66 -7.18 -8.52 -10.30
CA GLU A 66 -8.58 -8.53 -9.84
C GLU A 66 -8.79 -7.63 -8.61
N ALA A 67 -7.73 -7.43 -7.85
CA ALA A 67 -7.73 -6.61 -6.65
C ALA A 67 -6.43 -5.84 -6.47
N VAL A 68 -6.50 -4.77 -5.69
CA VAL A 68 -5.32 -4.03 -5.22
C VAL A 68 -5.34 -3.86 -3.71
N ILE A 69 -4.19 -4.02 -3.09
CA ILE A 69 -3.96 -3.81 -1.65
C ILE A 69 -2.99 -2.64 -1.50
N TYR A 70 -3.43 -1.58 -0.84
CA TYR A 70 -2.63 -0.38 -0.59
C TYR A 70 -2.15 -0.33 0.85
N LEU A 71 -0.83 -0.41 1.06
CA LEU A 71 -0.20 -0.56 2.38
C LEU A 71 0.80 0.56 2.72
N ILE A 72 1.04 1.52 1.81
CA ILE A 72 2.05 2.54 2.06
C ILE A 72 1.71 3.34 3.31
N ALA A 73 2.70 3.45 4.19
CA ALA A 73 2.65 4.27 5.38
C ALA A 73 3.99 4.96 5.59
N VAL A 74 3.96 6.26 5.89
CA VAL A 74 5.12 7.06 6.26
C VAL A 74 5.07 7.26 7.76
N ILE A 75 5.79 6.44 8.51
CA ILE A 75 5.78 6.52 9.99
C ILE A 75 6.52 7.77 10.46
N ARG A 76 7.63 8.11 9.81
CA ARG A 76 8.41 9.32 10.10
C ARG A 76 8.52 10.17 8.85
N GLU A 77 8.00 11.39 8.94
CA GLU A 77 8.08 12.35 7.84
C GLU A 77 9.46 12.98 7.72
N TYR A 78 9.84 13.27 6.48
CA TYR A 78 11.00 14.08 6.12
C TYR A 78 10.58 15.08 5.03
N PRO A 79 9.89 16.18 5.41
CA PRO A 79 9.31 17.12 4.43
C PRO A 79 10.34 17.68 3.45
N ASN A 80 11.56 17.97 3.93
CA ASN A 80 12.66 18.45 3.08
C ASN A 80 13.09 17.46 2.00
N LYS A 81 12.70 16.18 2.13
CA LYS A 81 12.91 15.11 1.13
C LYS A 81 11.63 14.74 0.39
N GLY A 82 10.55 15.49 0.61
CA GLY A 82 9.24 15.20 0.05
C GLY A 82 8.59 13.91 0.59
N LEU A 83 9.08 13.37 1.70
CA LEU A 83 8.52 12.18 2.32
C LEU A 83 7.51 12.60 3.39
N THR A 84 6.25 12.70 3.00
CA THR A 84 5.15 13.13 3.87
C THR A 84 4.00 12.13 3.88
N ASN A 85 3.21 12.14 4.94
CA ASN A 85 2.00 11.35 5.07
C ASN A 85 0.97 11.73 4.01
N GLU A 86 0.76 13.03 3.80
CA GLU A 86 -0.17 13.55 2.81
C GLU A 86 0.16 13.01 1.40
N ARG A 87 1.42 13.12 0.98
CA ARG A 87 1.86 12.70 -0.35
C ARG A 87 1.67 11.21 -0.60
N PHE A 88 2.16 10.37 0.30
CA PHE A 88 2.21 8.93 0.04
C PHE A 88 1.00 8.16 0.59
N GLN A 89 0.45 8.57 1.74
CA GLN A 89 -0.73 7.89 2.29
C GLN A 89 -2.01 8.37 1.62
N PHE A 90 -2.23 9.69 1.57
CA PHE A 90 -3.45 10.24 0.99
C PHE A 90 -3.38 10.28 -0.54
N HIS A 91 -2.55 11.16 -1.13
CA HIS A 91 -2.52 11.33 -2.58
C HIS A 91 -2.10 10.07 -3.32
N GLY A 92 -1.16 9.29 -2.79
CA GLY A 92 -0.78 8.02 -3.39
C GLY A 92 -1.93 7.02 -3.44
N SER A 93 -2.70 6.86 -2.37
CA SER A 93 -3.85 5.94 -2.35
C SER A 93 -4.99 6.41 -3.26
N GLU A 94 -5.28 7.70 -3.26
CA GLU A 94 -6.25 8.32 -4.16
C GLU A 94 -5.87 8.12 -5.64
N HIS A 95 -4.61 8.33 -5.97
CA HIS A 95 -4.08 8.16 -7.31
C HIS A 95 -4.23 6.72 -7.81
N VAL A 96 -3.78 5.75 -7.00
CA VAL A 96 -3.91 4.32 -7.34
C VAL A 96 -5.37 3.92 -7.49
N ALA A 97 -6.26 4.40 -6.62
CA ALA A 97 -7.69 4.08 -6.71
C ALA A 97 -8.34 4.64 -7.98
N LYS A 98 -7.98 5.87 -8.38
CA LYS A 98 -8.46 6.46 -9.64
C LYS A 98 -8.02 5.64 -10.86
N ILE A 99 -6.77 5.16 -10.88
CA ILE A 99 -6.27 4.31 -11.96
C ILE A 99 -6.96 2.94 -11.92
N ALA A 100 -7.07 2.33 -10.74
CA ALA A 100 -7.75 1.04 -10.56
C ALA A 100 -9.19 1.07 -11.10
N GLN A 101 -9.94 2.12 -10.76
CA GLN A 101 -11.30 2.31 -11.27
C GLN A 101 -11.34 2.45 -12.80
N LYS A 102 -10.42 3.23 -13.40
CA LYS A 102 -10.33 3.39 -14.86
C LYS A 102 -9.98 2.08 -15.57
N MET A 103 -9.15 1.24 -14.97
CA MET A 103 -8.72 -0.04 -15.51
C MET A 103 -9.70 -1.18 -15.26
N GLY A 104 -10.78 -0.95 -14.51
CA GLY A 104 -11.79 -1.96 -14.20
C GLY A 104 -11.37 -2.97 -13.13
N VAL A 105 -10.36 -2.67 -12.33
CA VAL A 105 -10.05 -3.42 -11.11
C VAL A 105 -11.24 -3.26 -10.18
N LYS A 106 -11.77 -4.37 -9.66
CA LYS A 106 -13.02 -4.34 -8.90
C LYS A 106 -12.81 -4.09 -7.42
N ARG A 107 -11.79 -4.69 -6.85
CA ARG A 107 -11.59 -4.78 -5.40
C ARG A 107 -10.42 -3.91 -4.93
N PHE A 108 -10.65 -3.08 -3.90
CA PHE A 108 -9.61 -2.23 -3.31
C PHE A 108 -9.55 -2.44 -1.79
N LEU A 109 -8.40 -2.83 -1.27
CA LEU A 109 -8.16 -2.95 0.16
C LEU A 109 -7.20 -1.84 0.61
N LEU A 110 -7.67 -1.01 1.54
CA LEU A 110 -6.86 0.07 2.12
C LEU A 110 -6.44 -0.27 3.55
N MET A 111 -5.14 -0.26 3.81
CA MET A 111 -4.61 -0.28 5.17
C MET A 111 -4.66 1.13 5.76
N SER A 112 -5.65 1.36 6.62
CA SER A 112 -5.78 2.57 7.42
C SER A 112 -5.13 2.37 8.81
N ALA A 113 -5.64 3.02 9.84
CA ALA A 113 -5.18 2.86 11.21
C ALA A 113 -6.34 3.08 12.19
N LEU A 114 -6.33 2.39 13.32
CA LEU A 114 -7.21 2.70 14.45
C LEU A 114 -6.90 4.13 14.92
N GLY A 115 -7.93 4.97 14.99
CA GLY A 115 -7.78 6.38 15.33
C GLY A 115 -7.64 7.32 14.11
N ALA A 116 -7.74 6.81 12.87
CA ALA A 116 -7.84 7.69 11.69
C ALA A 116 -9.00 8.69 11.87
N SER A 117 -8.69 9.99 11.84
CA SER A 117 -9.58 11.07 12.26
C SER A 117 -9.33 12.35 11.48
N PRO A 118 -10.36 13.16 11.19
CA PRO A 118 -10.21 14.48 10.61
C PRO A 118 -9.75 15.54 11.62
N ASP A 119 -9.57 15.19 12.89
CA ASP A 119 -9.22 16.13 13.95
C ASP A 119 -7.90 16.86 13.61
N PRO A 120 -7.92 18.20 13.45
CA PRO A 120 -6.72 18.96 13.13
C PRO A 120 -5.70 19.01 14.28
N SER A 121 -6.08 18.66 15.50
CA SER A 121 -5.15 18.49 16.63
C SER A 121 -4.44 17.15 16.63
N GLY A 122 -4.89 16.21 15.81
CA GLY A 122 -4.28 14.90 15.63
C GLY A 122 -2.99 14.94 14.81
N SER A 123 -2.31 13.80 14.75
CA SER A 123 -1.09 13.70 13.94
C SER A 123 -1.39 13.75 12.42
N ASN A 124 -0.45 14.27 11.63
CA ASN A 124 -0.51 14.23 10.16
C ASN A 124 -0.76 12.81 9.65
N TYR A 125 -0.21 11.80 10.34
CA TYR A 125 -0.42 10.40 10.02
C TYR A 125 -1.91 10.02 10.07
N MET A 126 -2.59 10.35 11.17
CA MET A 126 -4.01 9.99 11.36
C MET A 126 -4.93 10.79 10.44
N GLN A 127 -4.61 12.04 10.20
CA GLN A 127 -5.34 12.89 9.24
C GLN A 127 -5.20 12.35 7.81
N ALA A 128 -3.98 12.01 7.37
CA ALA A 128 -3.73 11.44 6.06
C ALA A 128 -4.43 10.08 5.88
N LYS A 129 -4.47 9.23 6.91
CA LYS A 129 -5.25 7.98 6.89
C LYS A 129 -6.74 8.25 6.73
N HIS A 130 -7.28 9.23 7.45
CA HIS A 130 -8.68 9.63 7.30
C HIS A 130 -8.98 10.12 5.87
N LEU A 131 -8.15 11.02 5.32
CA LEU A 131 -8.32 11.51 3.96
C LEU A 131 -8.24 10.40 2.91
N SER A 132 -7.32 9.44 3.10
CA SER A 132 -7.25 8.23 2.27
C SER A 132 -8.56 7.46 2.28
N GLU A 133 -9.14 7.24 3.47
CA GLU A 133 -10.42 6.54 3.59
C GLU A 133 -11.54 7.27 2.85
N GLN A 134 -11.62 8.59 2.97
CA GLN A 134 -12.64 9.38 2.26
C GLN A 134 -12.45 9.29 0.75
N ALA A 135 -11.20 9.38 0.26
CA ALA A 135 -10.91 9.24 -1.15
C ALA A 135 -11.38 7.88 -1.70
N ILE A 136 -11.09 6.79 -0.98
CA ILE A 136 -11.50 5.44 -1.40
C ILE A 136 -13.02 5.26 -1.35
N LYS A 137 -13.69 5.76 -0.30
CA LYS A 137 -15.16 5.71 -0.17
C LYS A 137 -15.89 6.46 -1.28
N ASN A 138 -15.26 7.47 -1.87
CA ASN A 138 -15.82 8.24 -2.98
C ASN A 138 -15.60 7.60 -4.36
N THR A 139 -15.01 6.39 -4.42
CA THR A 139 -14.89 5.61 -5.65
C THR A 139 -16.06 4.65 -5.82
N ASN A 140 -16.21 4.09 -7.03
CA ASN A 140 -17.14 2.99 -7.31
C ASN A 140 -16.51 1.60 -7.13
N LEU A 141 -15.34 1.52 -6.50
CA LEU A 141 -14.66 0.26 -6.22
C LEU A 141 -15.37 -0.50 -5.09
N ASP A 142 -15.35 -1.82 -5.14
CA ASP A 142 -15.70 -2.64 -3.98
C ASP A 142 -14.53 -2.59 -2.99
N TRP A 143 -14.64 -1.72 -2.01
CA TRP A 143 -13.55 -1.43 -1.08
C TRP A 143 -13.71 -2.08 0.29
N THR A 144 -12.59 -2.37 0.93
CA THR A 144 -12.50 -2.66 2.35
C THR A 144 -11.41 -1.80 2.98
N ILE A 145 -11.75 -1.16 4.08
CA ILE A 145 -10.82 -0.35 4.88
C ILE A 145 -10.53 -1.09 6.17
N ILE A 146 -9.25 -1.41 6.38
CA ILE A 146 -8.76 -2.13 7.56
C ILE A 146 -8.10 -1.11 8.47
N ARG A 147 -8.58 -1.00 9.71
CA ARG A 147 -8.05 -0.11 10.75
C ARG A 147 -7.35 -0.93 11.84
N PRO A 148 -6.11 -1.36 11.65
CA PRO A 148 -5.40 -2.09 12.68
C PRO A 148 -5.02 -1.16 13.85
N SER A 149 -4.84 -1.75 15.02
CA SER A 149 -4.09 -1.16 16.12
C SER A 149 -2.58 -1.20 15.81
N SER A 150 -1.71 -0.99 16.79
CA SER A 150 -0.27 -1.18 16.61
C SER A 150 0.01 -2.63 16.20
N LEU A 151 0.78 -2.80 15.14
CA LEU A 151 1.19 -4.08 14.60
C LEU A 151 2.61 -4.38 15.09
N PHE A 152 2.82 -5.59 15.59
CA PHE A 152 4.12 -6.09 16.07
C PHE A 152 4.31 -7.54 15.65
N GLY A 153 5.56 -7.99 15.60
CA GLY A 153 5.91 -9.36 15.18
C GLY A 153 7.35 -9.44 14.69
N ASP A 154 7.71 -10.56 14.07
CA ASP A 154 9.04 -10.78 13.50
C ASP A 154 9.34 -9.76 12.38
N PRO A 155 10.41 -8.95 12.49
CA PRO A 155 10.78 -7.94 11.50
C PRO A 155 11.27 -8.50 10.16
N ARG A 156 11.48 -9.81 10.04
CA ARG A 156 11.86 -10.50 8.79
C ARG A 156 13.05 -9.86 8.08
N GLY A 157 14.16 -9.77 8.77
CA GLY A 157 15.41 -9.29 8.17
C GLY A 157 15.61 -7.79 8.19
N GLY A 158 15.05 -7.08 9.17
CA GLY A 158 15.45 -5.70 9.45
C GLY A 158 14.48 -4.62 8.99
N VAL A 159 13.26 -4.98 8.75
CA VAL A 159 12.20 -4.00 8.52
C VAL A 159 11.74 -3.43 9.85
N ARG A 160 12.42 -2.41 10.35
CA ARG A 160 12.07 -1.57 11.49
C ARG A 160 11.94 -2.27 12.85
N PRO A 161 13.03 -2.24 13.65
CA PRO A 161 13.04 -2.81 15.00
C PRO A 161 12.03 -2.19 15.98
N GLU A 162 11.51 -1.00 15.71
CA GLU A 162 10.53 -0.33 16.56
C GLU A 162 9.16 -1.02 16.64
N PHE A 163 8.92 -2.05 15.83
CA PHE A 163 7.69 -2.85 15.82
C PHE A 163 7.89 -4.32 16.21
N CYS A 164 9.05 -4.64 16.78
CA CYS A 164 9.39 -6.00 17.20
C CYS A 164 9.11 -6.21 18.69
#